data_074fbffdd1cc372b1b072ad1f456fe20
#
_entry.id   074fbffdd1cc372b1b072ad1f456fe20
#
_cell.length_a   1.000
_cell.length_b   1.000
_cell.length_c   1.000
_cell.angle_alpha   90.00
_cell.angle_beta   90.00
_cell.angle_gamma   90.00
#
_symmetry.space_group_name_H-M   'P 1'
#
loop_
_entity.id
_entity.type
_entity.pdbx_description
1 polymer ?
#
loop_
_entity_poly.entity_id
_entity_poly.type
_entity_poly.pdbx_seq_one_letter_code
_entity_poly.pdbx_strand_id
1 'polypeptide(L)'
;MKGKLITLEGGEGAGKSTVLDALRTQLAQHGIDAVVTREPGGTPVGEAIRSLLLDPARAGLCAETELLLMFASRAQLVRELVEPALAAGRWVLSDRFTDASFAYQGGGRGQPLARIAELERWAAAGVRPDLTLLLDLPVDEGLARVRGRGPADRIEMENAHFFENVRDAYRARAVADPARFRVIDSSRPLAYVLAQVHDVVAAFLDANGAARAQGARP
;
A
#
# COMPACT_ATOMS: atom_id res chain seq x y z
N MET A 1 -11.74 16.29 -13.22
CA MET A 1 -10.41 16.25 -12.54
C MET A 1 -9.74 14.94 -12.90
N LYS A 2 -8.40 14.89 -12.98
CA LYS A 2 -7.68 13.63 -13.17
C LYS A 2 -7.82 12.79 -11.91
N GLY A 3 -8.01 11.47 -12.06
CA GLY A 3 -8.03 10.55 -10.92
C GLY A 3 -6.73 10.59 -10.12
N LYS A 4 -6.79 10.22 -8.85
CA LYS A 4 -5.66 10.20 -7.92
C LYS A 4 -5.46 8.82 -7.35
N LEU A 5 -4.20 8.43 -7.19
CA LEU A 5 -3.81 7.18 -6.50
C LEU A 5 -3.25 7.50 -5.13
N ILE A 6 -3.91 7.01 -4.09
CA ILE A 6 -3.42 7.03 -2.71
C ILE A 6 -3.07 5.60 -2.31
N THR A 7 -1.87 5.40 -1.77
CA THR A 7 -1.42 4.09 -1.31
C THR A 7 -1.17 4.10 0.20
N LEU A 8 -1.49 2.96 0.83
CA LEU A 8 -1.15 2.69 2.22
C LEU A 8 -0.02 1.68 2.25
N GLU A 9 1.04 2.03 2.96
CA GLU A 9 2.22 1.20 3.10
C GLU A 9 2.55 0.98 4.57
N GLY A 10 3.37 -0.01 4.87
CA GLY A 10 3.78 -0.34 6.23
C GLY A 10 3.85 -1.84 6.49
N GLY A 11 4.52 -2.22 7.58
CA GLY A 11 4.72 -3.59 8.01
C GLY A 11 3.44 -4.31 8.44
N GLU A 12 3.62 -5.53 8.93
CA GLU A 12 2.50 -6.31 9.47
C GLU A 12 1.97 -5.67 10.76
N GLY A 13 0.67 -5.78 11.01
CA GLY A 13 0.04 -5.20 12.20
C GLY A 13 -0.04 -3.67 12.24
N ALA A 14 0.44 -2.94 11.23
CA ALA A 14 0.45 -1.48 11.20
C ALA A 14 -0.94 -0.81 11.14
N GLY A 15 -2.02 -1.56 10.92
CA GLY A 15 -3.39 -1.03 10.95
C GLY A 15 -3.91 -0.54 9.59
N LYS A 16 -3.30 -0.96 8.47
CA LYS A 16 -3.66 -0.53 7.12
C LYS A 16 -5.14 -0.66 6.81
N SER A 17 -5.78 -1.79 7.11
CA SER A 17 -7.21 -2.02 6.81
C SER A 17 -8.11 -0.99 7.52
N THR A 18 -7.84 -0.70 8.80
CA THR A 18 -8.62 0.29 9.57
C THR A 18 -8.46 1.70 8.98
N VAL A 19 -7.23 2.07 8.60
CA VAL A 19 -6.95 3.36 7.97
C VAL A 19 -7.58 3.44 6.58
N LEU A 20 -7.57 2.35 5.81
CA LEU A 20 -8.20 2.29 4.47
C LEU A 20 -9.71 2.57 4.55
N ASP A 21 -10.41 1.98 5.53
CA ASP A 21 -11.84 2.21 5.74
C ASP A 21 -12.14 3.65 6.16
N ALA A 22 -11.29 4.24 7.02
CA ALA A 22 -11.40 5.64 7.41
C ALA A 22 -11.17 6.58 6.22
N LEU A 23 -10.17 6.30 5.38
CA LEU A 23 -9.89 7.06 4.16
C LEU A 23 -11.06 7.02 3.18
N ARG A 24 -11.60 5.82 2.93
CA ARG A 24 -12.76 5.65 2.06
C ARG A 24 -13.93 6.50 2.55
N THR A 25 -14.18 6.50 3.86
CA THR A 25 -15.24 7.29 4.48
C THR A 25 -14.98 8.78 4.32
N GLN A 26 -13.76 9.26 4.57
CA GLN A 26 -13.38 10.65 4.42
C GLN A 26 -13.54 11.13 2.97
N LEU A 27 -13.09 10.36 1.98
CA LEU A 27 -13.24 10.70 0.57
C LEU A 27 -14.71 10.77 0.16
N ALA A 28 -15.53 9.82 0.64
CA ALA A 28 -16.97 9.82 0.37
C ALA A 28 -17.67 11.08 0.94
N GLN A 29 -17.25 11.60 2.10
CA GLN A 29 -17.74 12.85 2.67
C GLN A 29 -17.42 14.07 1.79
N HIS A 30 -16.41 13.96 0.91
CA HIS A 30 -16.05 14.98 -0.08
C HIS A 30 -16.63 14.68 -1.48
N GLY A 31 -17.56 13.72 -1.59
CA GLY A 31 -18.18 13.33 -2.86
C GLY A 31 -17.28 12.52 -3.79
N ILE A 32 -16.19 11.95 -3.26
CA ILE A 32 -15.25 11.13 -4.02
C ILE A 32 -15.54 9.66 -3.77
N ASP A 33 -16.07 8.96 -4.78
CA ASP A 33 -16.22 7.49 -4.76
C ASP A 33 -14.93 6.85 -5.29
N ALA A 34 -14.07 6.41 -4.37
CA ALA A 34 -12.79 5.83 -4.71
C ALA A 34 -12.91 4.31 -4.95
N VAL A 35 -12.21 3.83 -5.97
CA VAL A 35 -11.97 2.40 -6.17
C VAL A 35 -11.00 1.92 -5.09
N VAL A 36 -11.37 0.87 -4.35
CA VAL A 36 -10.51 0.27 -3.33
C VAL A 36 -9.92 -1.02 -3.85
N THR A 37 -8.62 -1.19 -3.69
CA THR A 37 -7.88 -2.39 -4.11
C THR A 37 -6.74 -2.71 -3.16
N ARG A 38 -6.00 -3.80 -3.44
CA ARG A 38 -4.84 -4.23 -2.67
C ARG A 38 -3.82 -4.97 -3.53
N GLU A 39 -2.57 -5.02 -3.08
CA GLU A 39 -1.52 -5.83 -3.67
C GLU A 39 -0.88 -6.81 -2.66
N PRO A 40 -0.50 -8.01 -3.12
CA PRO A 40 -0.88 -8.62 -4.38
C PRO A 40 -2.36 -8.97 -4.40
N GLY A 41 -3.01 -8.93 -5.58
CA GLY A 41 -4.44 -9.23 -5.73
C GLY A 41 -5.21 -8.19 -6.52
N GLY A 42 -6.48 -8.00 -6.17
CA GLY A 42 -7.37 -6.98 -6.72
C GLY A 42 -7.99 -7.30 -8.09
N THR A 43 -7.60 -8.41 -8.73
CA THR A 43 -8.18 -8.94 -9.96
C THR A 43 -8.26 -10.47 -9.87
N PRO A 44 -9.08 -11.17 -10.66
CA PRO A 44 -9.14 -12.64 -10.61
C PRO A 44 -7.78 -13.31 -10.78
N VAL A 45 -6.96 -12.85 -11.75
CA VAL A 45 -5.59 -13.36 -11.96
C VAL A 45 -4.68 -12.97 -10.79
N GLY A 46 -4.78 -11.73 -10.31
CA GLY A 46 -4.03 -11.24 -9.16
C GLY A 46 -4.32 -12.03 -7.88
N GLU A 47 -5.58 -12.41 -7.64
CA GLU A 47 -5.97 -13.23 -6.48
C GLU A 47 -5.43 -14.67 -6.58
N ALA A 48 -5.39 -15.26 -7.78
CA ALA A 48 -4.75 -16.55 -7.99
C ALA A 48 -3.23 -16.50 -7.69
N ILE A 49 -2.56 -15.42 -8.12
CA ILE A 49 -1.15 -15.18 -7.81
C ILE A 49 -0.96 -14.94 -6.31
N ARG A 50 -1.84 -14.17 -5.66
CA ARG A 50 -1.83 -13.95 -4.21
C ARG A 50 -1.90 -15.27 -3.45
N SER A 51 -2.79 -16.17 -3.86
CA SER A 51 -2.92 -17.49 -3.25
C SER A 51 -1.62 -18.31 -3.33
N LEU A 52 -0.89 -18.23 -4.46
CA LEU A 52 0.43 -18.85 -4.59
C LEU A 52 1.48 -18.20 -3.69
N LEU A 53 1.49 -16.87 -3.62
CA LEU A 53 2.48 -16.10 -2.87
C LEU A 53 2.36 -16.28 -1.35
N LEU A 54 1.13 -16.39 -0.85
CA LEU A 54 0.85 -16.41 0.59
C LEU A 54 0.69 -17.82 1.17
N ASP A 55 0.62 -18.86 0.33
CA ASP A 55 0.45 -20.26 0.75
C ASP A 55 1.66 -20.73 1.60
N PRO A 56 1.47 -21.06 2.89
CA PRO A 56 2.54 -21.59 3.75
C PRO A 56 3.19 -22.87 3.21
N ALA A 57 2.46 -23.69 2.44
CA ALA A 57 2.98 -24.89 1.82
C ALA A 57 4.03 -24.59 0.72
N ARG A 58 4.16 -23.34 0.30
CA ARG A 58 5.12 -22.86 -0.72
C ARG A 58 6.38 -22.24 -0.12
N ALA A 59 6.81 -22.68 1.05
CA ALA A 59 8.01 -22.18 1.74
C ALA A 59 9.29 -22.20 0.88
N GLY A 60 9.37 -23.11 -0.13
CA GLY A 60 10.49 -23.21 -1.07
C GLY A 60 10.46 -22.22 -2.25
N LEU A 61 9.56 -21.24 -2.26
CA LEU A 61 9.51 -20.24 -3.33
C LEU A 61 10.77 -19.36 -3.28
N CYS A 62 11.59 -19.38 -4.37
CA CYS A 62 12.79 -18.54 -4.42
C CYS A 62 12.45 -17.05 -4.54
N ALA A 63 13.35 -16.20 -4.08
CA ALA A 63 13.14 -14.77 -4.03
C ALA A 63 12.86 -14.12 -5.40
N GLU A 64 13.48 -14.64 -6.46
CA GLU A 64 13.25 -14.20 -7.83
C GLU A 64 11.84 -14.55 -8.31
N THR A 65 11.35 -15.75 -8.02
CA THR A 65 9.97 -16.14 -8.36
C THR A 65 8.96 -15.33 -7.59
N GLU A 66 9.21 -15.08 -6.29
CA GLU A 66 8.37 -14.18 -5.47
C GLU A 66 8.29 -12.79 -6.10
N LEU A 67 9.43 -12.19 -6.45
CA LEU A 67 9.51 -10.87 -7.08
C LEU A 67 8.73 -10.85 -8.42
N LEU A 68 8.93 -11.83 -9.28
CA LEU A 68 8.26 -11.90 -10.58
C LEU A 68 6.74 -12.07 -10.43
N LEU A 69 6.27 -12.88 -9.49
CA LEU A 69 4.85 -13.05 -9.21
C LEU A 69 4.22 -11.77 -8.64
N MET A 70 4.92 -11.03 -7.75
CA MET A 70 4.46 -9.74 -7.26
C MET A 70 4.24 -8.76 -8.41
N PHE A 71 5.19 -8.68 -9.34
CA PHE A 71 5.07 -7.79 -10.49
C PHE A 71 4.09 -8.28 -11.55
N ALA A 72 3.90 -9.59 -11.71
CA ALA A 72 2.86 -10.15 -12.58
C ALA A 72 1.44 -9.76 -12.06
N SER A 73 1.20 -9.91 -10.76
CA SER A 73 -0.05 -9.48 -10.12
C SER A 73 -0.28 -7.97 -10.29
N ARG A 74 0.76 -7.16 -10.09
CA ARG A 74 0.72 -5.70 -10.28
C ARG A 74 0.42 -5.29 -11.71
N ALA A 75 1.08 -5.90 -12.68
CA ALA A 75 0.85 -5.60 -14.10
C ALA A 75 -0.62 -5.83 -14.48
N GLN A 76 -1.21 -6.94 -14.02
CA GLN A 76 -2.63 -7.22 -14.23
C GLN A 76 -3.51 -6.16 -13.56
N LEU A 77 -3.25 -5.85 -12.29
CA LEU A 77 -4.02 -4.87 -11.52
C LEU A 77 -3.98 -3.48 -12.18
N VAL A 78 -2.78 -3.04 -12.58
CA VAL A 78 -2.60 -1.71 -13.18
C VAL A 78 -3.39 -1.61 -14.48
N ARG A 79 -3.28 -2.59 -15.37
CA ARG A 79 -3.94 -2.58 -16.68
C ARG A 79 -5.45 -2.75 -16.61
N GLU A 80 -5.93 -3.60 -15.72
CA GLU A 80 -7.34 -3.95 -15.63
C GLU A 80 -8.16 -2.96 -14.79
N LEU A 81 -7.55 -2.36 -13.75
CA LEU A 81 -8.29 -1.58 -12.78
C LEU A 81 -7.72 -0.17 -12.56
N VAL A 82 -6.41 -0.05 -12.22
CA VAL A 82 -5.89 1.24 -11.75
C VAL A 82 -5.83 2.27 -12.87
N GLU A 83 -5.18 1.94 -13.99
CA GLU A 83 -5.01 2.84 -15.13
C GLU A 83 -6.38 3.28 -15.72
N PRO A 84 -7.34 2.37 -15.98
CA PRO A 84 -8.68 2.77 -16.45
C PRO A 84 -9.44 3.65 -15.46
N ALA A 85 -9.36 3.37 -14.15
CA ALA A 85 -10.01 4.18 -13.14
C ALA A 85 -9.45 5.60 -13.11
N LEU A 86 -8.11 5.74 -13.09
CA LEU A 86 -7.44 7.04 -13.09
C LEU A 86 -7.73 7.82 -14.37
N ALA A 87 -7.75 7.17 -15.54
CA ALA A 87 -8.09 7.77 -16.82
C ALA A 87 -9.54 8.28 -16.85
N ALA A 88 -10.46 7.55 -16.21
CA ALA A 88 -11.87 7.96 -16.04
C ALA A 88 -12.07 9.06 -14.98
N GLY A 89 -10.99 9.58 -14.37
CA GLY A 89 -11.06 10.59 -13.32
C GLY A 89 -11.45 10.06 -11.95
N ARG A 90 -11.52 8.73 -11.76
CA ARG A 90 -11.82 8.09 -10.48
C ARG A 90 -10.57 8.01 -9.61
N TRP A 91 -10.73 8.16 -8.32
CA TRP A 91 -9.67 7.97 -7.35
C TRP A 91 -9.49 6.47 -7.04
N VAL A 92 -8.27 6.10 -6.69
CA VAL A 92 -7.94 4.73 -6.30
C VAL A 92 -7.25 4.76 -4.93
N LEU A 93 -7.73 3.91 -4.01
CA LEU A 93 -7.09 3.59 -2.74
C LEU A 93 -6.50 2.19 -2.83
N SER A 94 -5.20 2.04 -2.63
CA SER A 94 -4.55 0.72 -2.66
C SER A 94 -3.90 0.40 -1.32
N ASP A 95 -4.24 -0.77 -0.74
CA ASP A 95 -3.44 -1.37 0.33
C ASP A 95 -2.21 -2.00 -0.31
N ARG A 96 -1.07 -1.33 -0.20
CA ARG A 96 0.21 -1.55 -0.87
C ARG A 96 0.20 -1.19 -2.36
N PHE A 97 1.40 -0.89 -2.86
CA PHE A 97 1.73 -0.70 -4.27
C PHE A 97 3.22 -0.99 -4.49
N THR A 98 3.88 -0.30 -5.41
CA THR A 98 5.28 -0.57 -5.77
C THR A 98 6.26 -0.44 -4.62
N ASP A 99 6.03 0.45 -3.66
CA ASP A 99 6.90 0.64 -2.50
C ASP A 99 7.00 -0.62 -1.62
N ALA A 100 5.94 -1.43 -1.57
CA ALA A 100 5.97 -2.73 -0.90
C ALA A 100 7.02 -3.67 -1.50
N SER A 101 7.21 -3.67 -2.83
CA SER A 101 8.24 -4.53 -3.46
C SER A 101 9.66 -4.06 -3.12
N PHE A 102 9.89 -2.74 -3.03
CA PHE A 102 11.19 -2.25 -2.55
C PHE A 102 11.45 -2.63 -1.10
N ALA A 103 10.40 -2.63 -0.26
CA ALA A 103 10.55 -3.00 1.14
C ALA A 103 10.71 -4.51 1.32
N TYR A 104 9.78 -5.33 0.81
CA TYR A 104 9.76 -6.77 1.06
C TYR A 104 10.78 -7.52 0.21
N GLN A 105 10.77 -7.33 -1.11
CA GLN A 105 11.70 -8.04 -2.00
C GLN A 105 13.09 -7.38 -2.00
N GLY A 106 13.18 -6.04 -1.88
CA GLY A 106 14.44 -5.33 -1.75
C GLY A 106 15.04 -5.47 -0.36
N GLY A 107 14.44 -4.86 0.66
CA GLY A 107 14.94 -4.88 2.03
C GLY A 107 14.90 -6.27 2.65
N GLY A 108 13.74 -6.94 2.61
CA GLY A 108 13.54 -8.25 3.25
C GLY A 108 14.28 -9.38 2.54
N ARG A 109 14.16 -9.49 1.20
CA ARG A 109 14.77 -10.59 0.40
C ARG A 109 16.15 -10.25 -0.17
N GLY A 110 16.62 -9.01 -0.05
CA GLY A 110 17.93 -8.60 -0.58
C GLY A 110 17.99 -8.53 -2.13
N GLN A 111 16.86 -8.44 -2.82
CA GLN A 111 16.86 -8.31 -4.28
C GLN A 111 17.41 -6.94 -4.70
N PRO A 112 18.22 -6.85 -5.78
CA PRO A 112 18.79 -5.60 -6.25
C PRO A 112 17.72 -4.55 -6.56
N LEU A 113 17.80 -3.37 -5.93
CA LEU A 113 16.83 -2.29 -6.10
C LEU A 113 16.71 -1.84 -7.57
N ALA A 114 17.79 -1.89 -8.34
CA ALA A 114 17.78 -1.56 -9.77
C ALA A 114 16.88 -2.50 -10.56
N ARG A 115 16.88 -3.82 -10.24
CA ARG A 115 15.99 -4.80 -10.86
C ARG A 115 14.52 -4.54 -10.51
N ILE A 116 14.26 -4.19 -9.25
CA ILE A 116 12.90 -3.82 -8.80
C ILE A 116 12.42 -2.58 -9.55
N ALA A 117 13.26 -1.55 -9.69
CA ALA A 117 12.93 -0.34 -10.41
C ALA A 117 12.69 -0.59 -11.92
N GLU A 118 13.39 -1.55 -12.53
CA GLU A 118 13.13 -1.95 -13.91
C GLU A 118 11.77 -2.63 -14.07
N LEU A 119 11.44 -3.56 -13.20
CA LEU A 119 10.13 -4.22 -13.16
C LEU A 119 9.00 -3.23 -12.86
N GLU A 120 9.22 -2.27 -11.95
CA GLU A 120 8.27 -1.19 -11.66
C GLU A 120 7.94 -0.39 -12.92
N ARG A 121 8.95 0.08 -13.66
CA ARG A 121 8.74 0.85 -14.89
C ARG A 121 7.88 0.09 -15.90
N TRP A 122 8.08 -1.22 -16.02
CA TRP A 122 7.34 -2.05 -16.95
C TRP A 122 5.93 -2.38 -16.44
N ALA A 123 5.80 -2.89 -15.23
CA ALA A 123 4.53 -3.38 -14.67
C ALA A 123 3.58 -2.26 -14.24
N ALA A 124 4.10 -1.20 -13.63
CA ALA A 124 3.29 -0.06 -13.23
C ALA A 124 2.99 0.92 -14.38
N ALA A 125 3.64 0.75 -15.55
CA ALA A 125 3.33 1.51 -16.76
C ALA A 125 3.32 3.04 -16.58
N GLY A 126 4.19 3.55 -15.71
CA GLY A 126 4.26 4.97 -15.38
C GLY A 126 3.23 5.44 -14.36
N VAL A 127 2.34 4.57 -13.88
CA VAL A 127 1.45 4.89 -12.75
C VAL A 127 2.30 5.05 -11.48
N ARG A 128 2.14 6.19 -10.82
CA ARG A 128 2.79 6.50 -9.53
C ARG A 128 1.74 7.01 -8.56
N PRO A 129 1.86 6.66 -7.26
CA PRO A 129 0.99 7.24 -6.24
C PRO A 129 1.15 8.76 -6.17
N ASP A 130 0.03 9.47 -6.04
CA ASP A 130 0.01 10.92 -5.75
C ASP A 130 0.28 11.19 -4.26
N LEU A 131 -0.12 10.25 -3.38
CA LEU A 131 0.12 10.27 -1.95
C LEU A 131 0.38 8.85 -1.45
N THR A 132 1.40 8.66 -0.62
CA THR A 132 1.68 7.40 0.08
C THR A 132 1.65 7.65 1.59
N LEU A 133 0.76 6.97 2.30
CA LEU A 133 0.72 6.96 3.76
C LEU A 133 1.52 5.75 4.25
N LEU A 134 2.68 6.02 4.85
CA LEU A 134 3.49 5.00 5.49
C LEU A 134 3.09 4.90 6.96
N LEU A 135 2.44 3.81 7.34
CA LEU A 135 2.12 3.49 8.72
C LEU A 135 3.35 2.84 9.35
N ASP A 136 4.17 3.65 10.03
CA ASP A 136 5.39 3.16 10.69
C ASP A 136 5.06 2.62 12.07
N LEU A 137 5.47 1.37 12.32
CA LEU A 137 5.24 0.65 13.56
C LEU A 137 6.50 -0.15 13.93
N PRO A 138 6.96 -0.17 15.19
CA PRO A 138 7.97 -1.10 15.65
C PRO A 138 7.59 -2.54 15.33
N VAL A 139 8.57 -3.33 14.90
CA VAL A 139 8.33 -4.70 14.39
C VAL A 139 7.73 -5.61 15.45
N ASP A 140 8.25 -5.54 16.69
CA ASP A 140 7.76 -6.31 17.83
C ASP A 140 6.28 -6.03 18.14
N GLU A 141 5.86 -4.76 18.09
CA GLU A 141 4.47 -4.36 18.26
C GLU A 141 3.60 -4.88 17.11
N GLY A 142 4.09 -4.76 15.87
CA GLY A 142 3.38 -5.24 14.69
C GLY A 142 3.14 -6.75 14.73
N LEU A 143 4.18 -7.52 15.01
CA LEU A 143 4.09 -8.96 15.15
C LEU A 143 3.20 -9.37 16.33
N ALA A 144 3.20 -8.62 17.44
CA ALA A 144 2.30 -8.87 18.57
C ALA A 144 0.83 -8.66 18.17
N ARG A 145 0.52 -7.64 17.35
CA ARG A 145 -0.85 -7.35 16.88
C ARG A 145 -1.41 -8.41 15.92
N VAL A 146 -0.56 -9.08 15.13
CA VAL A 146 -1.02 -10.12 14.19
C VAL A 146 -1.13 -11.49 14.84
N ARG A 147 -0.41 -11.73 15.94
CA ARG A 147 -0.53 -12.98 16.72
C ARG A 147 -1.97 -13.17 17.16
N GLY A 148 -2.54 -14.34 16.82
CA GLY A 148 -3.92 -14.68 17.20
C GLY A 148 -5.00 -14.28 16.21
N ARG A 149 -4.66 -13.68 15.06
CA ARG A 149 -5.63 -13.38 13.98
C ARG A 149 -5.98 -14.57 13.10
N GLY A 150 -5.28 -15.69 13.26
CA GLY A 150 -5.44 -16.90 12.45
C GLY A 150 -4.10 -17.54 12.11
N PRO A 151 -4.08 -18.55 11.23
CA PRO A 151 -2.84 -19.13 10.73
C PRO A 151 -2.02 -18.05 9.99
N ALA A 152 -0.71 -18.00 10.30
CA ALA A 152 0.21 -17.12 9.61
C ALA A 152 0.35 -17.52 8.14
N ASP A 153 0.38 -16.54 7.25
CA ASP A 153 0.74 -16.79 5.86
C ASP A 153 2.26 -16.95 5.68
N ARG A 154 2.71 -17.27 4.46
CA ARG A 154 4.13 -17.54 4.16
C ARG A 154 5.03 -16.33 4.49
N ILE A 155 4.56 -15.12 4.30
CA ILE A 155 5.34 -13.91 4.61
C ILE A 155 5.34 -13.64 6.11
N GLU A 156 4.19 -13.80 6.78
CA GLU A 156 4.08 -13.64 8.24
C GLU A 156 4.91 -14.66 9.04
N MET A 157 5.34 -15.76 8.41
CA MET A 157 6.24 -16.76 9.00
C MET A 157 7.72 -16.34 9.01
N GLU A 158 8.08 -15.21 8.39
CA GLU A 158 9.46 -14.72 8.39
C GLU A 158 9.91 -14.27 9.78
N ASN A 159 11.21 -14.22 9.98
CA ASN A 159 11.79 -13.81 11.26
C ASN A 159 11.74 -12.28 11.47
N ALA A 160 11.95 -11.84 12.71
CA ALA A 160 11.91 -10.43 13.06
C ALA A 160 12.92 -9.58 12.25
N HIS A 161 14.11 -10.11 11.97
CA HIS A 161 15.14 -9.41 11.21
C HIS A 161 14.68 -9.09 9.78
N PHE A 162 13.92 -10.01 9.14
CA PHE A 162 13.29 -9.74 7.85
C PHE A 162 12.38 -8.50 7.91
N PHE A 163 11.51 -8.41 8.92
CA PHE A 163 10.59 -7.29 9.08
C PHE A 163 11.29 -5.99 9.48
N GLU A 164 12.41 -6.06 10.21
CA GLU A 164 13.26 -4.89 10.49
C GLU A 164 13.83 -4.33 9.19
N ASN A 165 14.37 -5.17 8.33
CA ASN A 165 14.86 -4.76 7.01
C ASN A 165 13.75 -4.17 6.13
N VAL A 166 12.54 -4.75 6.16
CA VAL A 166 11.35 -4.22 5.46
C VAL A 166 11.00 -2.83 5.97
N ARG A 167 10.96 -2.64 7.29
CA ARG A 167 10.68 -1.33 7.91
C ARG A 167 11.71 -0.29 7.53
N ASP A 168 12.99 -0.63 7.61
CA ASP A 168 14.09 0.28 7.26
C ASP A 168 14.04 0.67 5.78
N ALA A 169 13.73 -0.26 4.90
CA ALA A 169 13.54 0.02 3.47
C ALA A 169 12.36 0.98 3.22
N TYR A 170 11.22 0.81 3.89
CA TYR A 170 10.11 1.76 3.81
C TYR A 170 10.51 3.16 4.28
N ARG A 171 11.22 3.27 5.41
CA ARG A 171 11.69 4.55 5.94
C ARG A 171 12.67 5.22 4.98
N ALA A 172 13.58 4.46 4.39
CA ALA A 172 14.50 4.97 3.37
C ALA A 172 13.75 5.49 2.13
N ARG A 173 12.70 4.80 1.68
CA ARG A 173 11.82 5.26 0.59
C ARG A 173 11.13 6.58 0.94
N ALA A 174 10.60 6.70 2.16
CA ALA A 174 9.95 7.92 2.62
C ALA A 174 10.91 9.12 2.68
N VAL A 175 12.15 8.90 3.11
CA VAL A 175 13.19 9.93 3.12
C VAL A 175 13.59 10.34 1.70
N ALA A 176 13.62 9.40 0.75
CA ALA A 176 14.01 9.66 -0.64
C ALA A 176 12.92 10.42 -1.45
N ASP A 177 11.65 10.33 -1.06
CA ASP A 177 10.54 10.98 -1.77
C ASP A 177 9.55 11.67 -0.79
N PRO A 178 10.01 12.68 -0.01
CA PRO A 178 9.19 13.33 1.02
C PRO A 178 8.01 14.13 0.44
N ALA A 179 8.06 14.44 -0.86
CA ALA A 179 6.95 15.12 -1.53
C ALA A 179 5.70 14.25 -1.57
N ARG A 180 5.86 12.94 -1.77
CA ARG A 180 4.77 11.96 -1.90
C ARG A 180 4.45 11.26 -0.59
N PHE A 181 5.45 10.93 0.22
CA PHE A 181 5.27 10.18 1.47
C PHE A 181 4.81 11.07 2.63
N ARG A 182 3.91 10.49 3.44
CA ARG A 182 3.58 10.98 4.78
C ARG A 182 3.73 9.80 5.75
N VAL A 183 4.65 9.94 6.70
CA VAL A 183 4.90 8.92 7.72
C VAL A 183 3.96 9.17 8.90
N ILE A 184 3.20 8.15 9.26
CA ILE A 184 2.23 8.14 10.35
C ILE A 184 2.75 7.20 11.44
N ASP A 185 2.91 7.69 12.65
CA ASP A 185 3.32 6.89 13.81
C ASP A 185 2.16 5.99 14.28
N SER A 186 2.18 4.73 13.85
CA SER A 186 1.16 3.74 14.17
C SER A 186 1.34 3.06 15.53
N SER A 187 2.34 3.42 16.32
CA SER A 187 2.49 3.01 17.72
C SER A 187 1.52 3.75 18.64
N ARG A 188 1.02 4.90 18.20
CA ARG A 188 0.09 5.73 18.96
C ARG A 188 -1.31 5.12 19.03
N PRO A 189 -2.15 5.55 19.98
CA PRO A 189 -3.56 5.15 20.05
C PRO A 189 -4.28 5.38 18.71
N LEU A 190 -5.19 4.47 18.35
CA LEU A 190 -5.90 4.49 17.06
C LEU A 190 -6.53 5.86 16.75
N ALA A 191 -7.15 6.52 17.73
CA ALA A 191 -7.76 7.82 17.54
C ALA A 191 -6.75 8.89 17.08
N TYR A 192 -5.52 8.84 17.58
CA TYR A 192 -4.43 9.72 17.17
C TYR A 192 -3.97 9.44 15.75
N VAL A 193 -3.79 8.16 15.41
CA VAL A 193 -3.42 7.72 14.05
C VAL A 193 -4.45 8.20 13.04
N LEU A 194 -5.74 7.98 13.33
CA LEU A 194 -6.83 8.41 12.45
C LEU A 194 -6.92 9.94 12.31
N ALA A 195 -6.66 10.69 13.37
CA ALA A 195 -6.59 12.14 13.30
C ALA A 195 -5.46 12.63 12.40
N GLN A 196 -4.24 12.08 12.55
CA GLN A 196 -3.12 12.40 11.65
C GLN A 196 -3.44 12.09 10.18
N VAL A 197 -4.00 10.90 9.92
CA VAL A 197 -4.42 10.50 8.57
C VAL A 197 -5.44 11.48 8.00
N HIS A 198 -6.45 11.83 8.81
CA HIS A 198 -7.48 12.79 8.42
C HIS A 198 -6.87 14.14 7.99
N ASP A 199 -5.96 14.69 8.80
CA ASP A 199 -5.35 15.99 8.55
C ASP A 199 -4.48 15.97 7.28
N VAL A 200 -3.70 14.91 7.09
CA VAL A 200 -2.89 14.71 5.89
C VAL A 200 -3.76 14.65 4.63
N VAL A 201 -4.85 13.90 4.69
CA VAL A 201 -5.74 13.74 3.54
C VAL A 201 -6.56 15.00 3.29
N ALA A 202 -6.99 15.72 4.34
CA ALA A 202 -7.66 17.01 4.19
C ALA A 202 -6.74 18.01 3.46
N ALA A 203 -5.49 18.15 3.87
CA ALA A 203 -4.50 18.99 3.20
C ALA A 203 -4.26 18.56 1.73
N PHE A 204 -4.23 17.24 1.46
CA PHE A 204 -4.09 16.72 0.11
C PHE A 204 -5.32 17.03 -0.77
N LEU A 205 -6.53 16.92 -0.22
CA LEU A 205 -7.78 17.28 -0.89
C LEU A 205 -7.83 18.77 -1.25
N ASP A 206 -7.47 19.63 -0.30
CA ASP A 206 -7.42 21.08 -0.51
C ASP A 206 -6.42 21.46 -1.60
N ALA A 207 -5.24 20.88 -1.58
CA ALA A 207 -4.19 21.11 -2.59
C ALA A 207 -4.60 20.65 -4.01
N ASN A 208 -5.54 19.69 -4.11
CA ASN A 208 -6.02 19.16 -5.40
C ASN A 208 -7.40 19.69 -5.81
N GLY A 209 -7.90 20.75 -5.15
CA GLY A 209 -9.17 21.39 -5.51
C GLY A 209 -10.41 20.54 -5.25
N ALA A 210 -10.28 19.52 -4.41
CA ALA A 210 -11.38 18.64 -3.98
C ALA A 210 -12.02 19.15 -2.68
N ALA A 211 -11.94 20.47 -2.41
CA ALA A 211 -12.65 21.09 -1.30
C ALA A 211 -14.15 20.79 -1.40
N ARG A 212 -14.77 20.53 -0.23
CA ARG A 212 -16.19 20.19 -0.09
C ARG A 212 -17.03 20.93 -1.10
N ALA A 213 -17.83 20.21 -1.86
CA ALA A 213 -19.04 20.77 -2.45
C ALA A 213 -19.94 21.20 -1.28
N GLN A 214 -19.70 22.40 -0.73
CA GLN A 214 -20.55 22.98 0.27
C GLN A 214 -21.87 23.30 -0.39
N GLY A 215 -22.89 22.46 -0.04
CA GLY A 215 -24.28 22.81 0.03
C GLY A 215 -24.79 23.82 -0.99
N ALA A 216 -25.07 23.36 -2.21
CA ALA A 216 -26.26 23.86 -2.87
C ALA A 216 -27.45 23.13 -2.22
N ARG A 217 -28.00 23.69 -1.16
CA ARG A 217 -29.40 23.43 -0.79
C ARG A 217 -30.25 24.36 -1.61
N PRO A 218 -31.33 23.82 -2.22
CA PRO A 218 -32.33 24.63 -2.92
C PRO A 218 -33.06 25.57 -1.95
#